data_d48766aa983cd812e839b59f4768dae5
#
_entry.id   d48766aa983cd812e839b59f4768dae5
#
_cell.length_a   1.000
_cell.length_b   1.000
_cell.length_c   1.000
_cell.angle_alpha   90.00
_cell.angle_beta   90.00
_cell.angle_gamma   90.00
#
_symmetry.space_group_name_H-M   'P 1'
#
loop_
_entity.id
_entity.type
_entity.pdbx_description
1 polymer ?
#
loop_
_entity_poly.entity_id
_entity_poly.type
_entity_poly.pdbx_seq_one_letter_code
_entity_poly.pdbx_strand_id
1 'polypeptide(L)'
;MQYPIKLNFKKIALARQAHLSDASGESIAYARQKLLKLKEELEVFRDKSRNEKLCTIKADRVIDFRAAYQFVSEAEQVFGSIKREGLRSLWKATYHLLTADGAPFATLREEKPLAKVFDAFFGDIPLVGLFCNYVFNPSYLLTTSEGEALFRIKKSPSLFGNVFHIEKLNDSHQDKDILCLMGILMMVFLEKSRG
;
A
#
# COMPACT_ATOMS: atom_id res chain seq x y z
N MET A 1 6.41 -6.34 -17.39
CA MET A 1 6.51 -6.09 -15.94
C MET A 1 7.22 -7.29 -15.30
N GLN A 2 8.37 -7.08 -14.70
CA GLN A 2 9.20 -8.11 -14.09
C GLN A 2 9.23 -7.93 -12.56
N TYR A 3 9.02 -9.02 -11.82
CA TYR A 3 9.11 -9.01 -10.34
C TYR A 3 10.53 -9.34 -9.86
N PRO A 4 10.96 -8.86 -8.66
CA PRO A 4 10.16 -8.08 -7.71
C PRO A 4 10.00 -6.62 -8.14
N ILE A 5 8.85 -6.02 -7.83
CA ILE A 5 8.62 -4.59 -8.03
C ILE A 5 9.14 -3.83 -6.83
N LYS A 6 9.85 -2.73 -7.10
CA LYS A 6 10.36 -1.80 -6.10
C LYS A 6 9.45 -0.59 -6.01
N LEU A 7 8.82 -0.39 -4.84
CA LEU A 7 8.06 0.79 -4.51
C LEU A 7 8.91 1.72 -3.63
N ASN A 8 9.23 2.91 -4.15
CA ASN A 8 9.98 3.94 -3.45
C ASN A 8 9.03 5.08 -3.05
N PHE A 9 8.74 5.18 -1.76
CA PHE A 9 7.87 6.23 -1.20
C PHE A 9 8.70 7.42 -0.73
N LYS A 10 8.28 8.64 -1.10
CA LYS A 10 8.90 9.89 -0.67
C LYS A 10 7.85 10.86 -0.16
N LYS A 11 8.20 11.56 0.93
CA LYS A 11 7.47 12.73 1.40
C LYS A 11 8.28 13.95 1.02
N ILE A 12 7.80 14.74 0.04
CA ILE A 12 8.45 15.96 -0.42
C ILE A 12 7.56 17.12 0.01
N ALA A 13 8.04 17.92 0.96
CA ALA A 13 7.25 18.98 1.58
C ALA A 13 5.90 18.43 2.09
N LEU A 14 4.78 18.97 1.61
CA LEU A 14 3.44 18.50 1.99
C LEU A 14 2.90 17.39 1.09
N ALA A 15 3.50 17.15 -0.10
CA ALA A 15 3.04 16.15 -1.04
C ALA A 15 3.73 14.80 -0.81
N ARG A 16 2.93 13.72 -0.77
CA ARG A 16 3.43 12.35 -0.75
C ARG A 16 3.50 11.83 -2.18
N GLN A 17 4.56 11.08 -2.47
CA GLN A 17 4.81 10.52 -3.79
C GLN A 17 5.31 9.08 -3.65
N ALA A 18 4.98 8.24 -4.62
CA ALA A 18 5.55 6.91 -4.74
C ALA A 18 5.90 6.60 -6.19
N HIS A 19 6.98 5.87 -6.38
CA HIS A 19 7.43 5.40 -7.68
C HIS A 19 7.56 3.89 -7.65
N LEU A 20 6.89 3.21 -8.55
CA LEU A 20 6.97 1.78 -8.77
C LEU A 20 7.84 1.53 -9.99
N SER A 21 8.86 0.72 -9.82
CA SER A 21 9.71 0.22 -10.92
C SER A 21 9.81 -1.29 -10.85
N ASP A 22 9.92 -1.93 -11.98
CA ASP A 22 10.13 -3.36 -12.05
C ASP A 22 11.59 -3.77 -11.79
N ALA A 23 11.89 -5.08 -11.87
CA ALA A 23 13.23 -5.61 -11.62
C ALA A 23 14.26 -5.12 -12.62
N SER A 24 13.87 -4.71 -13.84
CA SER A 24 14.74 -4.08 -14.84
C SER A 24 14.99 -2.59 -14.60
N GLY A 25 14.25 -1.98 -13.66
CA GLY A 25 14.27 -0.54 -13.39
C GLY A 25 13.29 0.27 -14.24
N GLU A 26 12.49 -0.38 -15.08
CA GLU A 26 11.45 0.29 -15.88
C GLU A 26 10.34 0.81 -14.98
N SER A 27 9.85 2.04 -15.29
CA SER A 27 8.75 2.66 -14.55
C SER A 27 7.44 1.95 -14.84
N ILE A 28 6.79 1.46 -13.78
CA ILE A 28 5.44 0.87 -13.85
C ILE A 28 4.39 1.92 -13.54
N ALA A 29 4.62 2.70 -12.48
CA ALA A 29 3.68 3.74 -12.06
C ALA A 29 4.38 4.80 -11.20
N TYR A 30 3.86 6.02 -11.27
CA TYR A 30 4.21 7.12 -10.40
C TYR A 30 2.95 7.71 -9.79
N ALA A 31 2.85 7.69 -8.47
CA ALA A 31 1.70 8.20 -7.73
C ALA A 31 2.05 9.50 -6.99
N ARG A 32 1.15 10.46 -7.01
CA ARG A 32 1.26 11.73 -6.29
C ARG A 32 -0.05 12.09 -5.61
N GLN A 33 0.03 12.45 -4.33
CA GLN A 33 -1.12 12.97 -3.59
C GLN A 33 -1.44 14.39 -4.03
N LYS A 34 -2.70 14.67 -4.33
CA LYS A 34 -3.20 16.03 -4.56
C LYS A 34 -3.27 16.78 -3.23
N LEU A 35 -2.68 17.95 -3.22
CA LEU A 35 -2.80 18.90 -2.10
C LEU A 35 -4.12 19.69 -2.20
N LEU A 36 -4.59 20.20 -1.05
CA LEU A 36 -5.76 21.10 -0.98
C LEU A 36 -7.10 20.48 -1.41
N LYS A 37 -7.21 19.13 -1.35
CA LYS A 37 -8.48 18.44 -1.53
C LYS A 37 -9.13 18.12 -0.20
N LEU A 38 -10.44 18.32 -0.10
CA LEU A 38 -11.22 17.94 1.08
C LEU A 38 -11.25 16.44 1.29
N LYS A 39 -11.24 15.66 0.20
CA LYS A 39 -11.07 14.20 0.20
C LYS A 39 -9.67 13.85 -0.27
N GLU A 40 -9.11 12.80 0.31
CA GLU A 40 -7.81 12.29 -0.11
C GLU A 40 -7.90 11.77 -1.56
N GLU A 41 -7.00 12.25 -2.41
CA GLU A 41 -6.95 11.89 -3.83
C GLU A 41 -5.49 11.70 -4.25
N LEU A 42 -5.22 10.54 -4.88
CA LEU A 42 -3.94 10.23 -5.51
C LEU A 42 -4.12 10.16 -7.02
N GLU A 43 -3.27 10.84 -7.76
CA GLU A 43 -3.13 10.64 -9.21
C GLU A 43 -2.01 9.64 -9.47
N VAL A 44 -2.29 8.66 -10.31
CA VAL A 44 -1.34 7.63 -10.70
C VAL A 44 -1.05 7.78 -12.20
N PHE A 45 0.21 7.95 -12.54
CA PHE A 45 0.73 8.12 -13.89
C PHE A 45 1.65 6.96 -14.27
N ARG A 46 1.96 6.79 -15.55
CA ARG A 46 2.94 5.82 -16.05
C ARG A 46 4.32 6.07 -15.45
N ASP A 47 4.73 7.33 -15.40
CA ASP A 47 6.03 7.76 -14.90
C ASP A 47 5.98 9.19 -14.34
N LYS A 48 7.16 9.70 -13.96
CA LYS A 48 7.32 11.04 -13.39
C LYS A 48 7.07 12.19 -14.37
N SER A 49 7.06 11.96 -15.69
CA SER A 49 6.73 12.98 -16.69
C SER A 49 5.26 13.40 -16.59
N ARG A 50 4.41 12.49 -16.09
CA ARG A 50 2.95 12.67 -15.91
C ARG A 50 2.19 12.91 -17.21
N ASN A 51 2.75 12.46 -18.35
CA ASN A 51 2.12 12.61 -19.65
C ASN A 51 0.98 11.61 -19.86
N GLU A 52 1.08 10.42 -19.25
CA GLU A 52 0.11 9.35 -19.31
C GLU A 52 -0.45 9.08 -17.91
N LYS A 53 -1.71 9.43 -17.69
CA LYS A 53 -2.41 9.13 -16.46
C LYS A 53 -2.98 7.72 -16.54
N LEU A 54 -2.75 6.88 -15.54
CA LEU A 54 -3.26 5.51 -15.49
C LEU A 54 -4.60 5.43 -14.77
N CYS A 55 -4.70 6.10 -13.62
CA CYS A 55 -5.93 6.13 -12.83
C CYS A 55 -5.87 7.23 -11.76
N THR A 56 -6.98 7.38 -11.06
CA THR A 56 -7.09 8.18 -9.83
C THR A 56 -7.58 7.29 -8.69
N ILE A 57 -6.98 7.42 -7.50
CA ILE A 57 -7.47 6.77 -6.29
C ILE A 57 -8.16 7.86 -5.46
N LYS A 58 -9.47 7.71 -5.24
CA LYS A 58 -10.33 8.72 -4.58
C LYS A 58 -10.96 8.14 -3.31
N ALA A 59 -10.87 8.86 -2.18
CA ALA A 59 -11.65 8.51 -1.00
C ALA A 59 -13.15 8.74 -1.26
N ASP A 60 -14.00 7.81 -0.83
CA ASP A 60 -15.47 7.91 -0.95
C ASP A 60 -16.05 9.00 -0.07
N ARG A 61 -15.38 9.31 1.06
CA ARG A 61 -15.82 10.31 2.04
C ARG A 61 -14.66 11.15 2.58
N VAL A 62 -15.01 12.28 3.22
CA VAL A 62 -14.06 13.16 3.87
C VAL A 62 -13.66 12.54 5.22
N ILE A 63 -12.35 12.39 5.45
CA ILE A 63 -11.70 11.99 6.71
C ILE A 63 -12.55 11.01 7.56
N ASP A 64 -12.50 9.73 7.23
CA ASP A 64 -13.06 8.68 8.07
C ASP A 64 -12.09 7.48 8.06
N PHE A 65 -11.84 6.91 9.25
CA PHE A 65 -11.07 5.65 9.40
C PHE A 65 -11.72 4.45 8.70
N ARG A 66 -12.95 4.62 8.21
CA ARG A 66 -13.73 3.64 7.44
C ARG A 66 -13.85 4.00 5.97
N ALA A 67 -13.13 5.04 5.49
CA ALA A 67 -13.18 5.42 4.09
C ALA A 67 -12.75 4.27 3.19
N ALA A 68 -13.50 4.05 2.12
CA ALA A 68 -13.07 3.23 1.00
C ALA A 68 -12.37 4.13 -0.03
N TYR A 69 -11.32 3.61 -0.65
CA TYR A 69 -10.57 4.30 -1.70
C TYR A 69 -10.85 3.61 -3.02
N GLN A 70 -11.59 4.26 -3.89
CA GLN A 70 -11.98 3.75 -5.21
C GLN A 70 -10.86 3.99 -6.21
N PHE A 71 -10.60 3.01 -7.06
CA PHE A 71 -9.67 3.08 -8.19
C PHE A 71 -10.47 3.39 -9.44
N VAL A 72 -10.24 4.57 -9.99
CA VAL A 72 -11.02 5.14 -11.10
C VAL A 72 -10.12 5.30 -12.32
N SER A 73 -10.48 4.67 -13.44
CA SER A 73 -9.76 4.78 -14.71
C SER A 73 -9.90 6.20 -15.33
N GLU A 74 -9.17 6.48 -16.40
CA GLU A 74 -9.36 7.75 -17.14
C GLU A 74 -10.76 7.88 -17.75
N ALA A 75 -11.40 6.76 -18.08
CA ALA A 75 -12.79 6.74 -18.56
C ALA A 75 -13.83 6.90 -17.42
N GLU A 76 -13.41 7.36 -16.24
CA GLU A 76 -14.23 7.54 -15.03
C GLU A 76 -14.94 6.25 -14.56
N GLN A 77 -14.41 5.07 -14.92
CA GLN A 77 -14.94 3.78 -14.49
C GLN A 77 -14.21 3.28 -13.26
N VAL A 78 -14.97 2.85 -12.24
CA VAL A 78 -14.40 2.19 -11.06
C VAL A 78 -14.01 0.77 -11.45
N PHE A 79 -12.74 0.39 -11.28
CA PHE A 79 -12.26 -0.97 -11.52
C PHE A 79 -11.92 -1.74 -10.24
N GLY A 80 -12.07 -1.12 -9.07
CA GLY A 80 -11.92 -1.74 -7.77
C GLY A 80 -11.81 -0.71 -6.66
N SER A 81 -11.62 -1.20 -5.43
CA SER A 81 -11.43 -0.35 -4.26
C SER A 81 -10.66 -1.06 -3.16
N ILE A 82 -10.13 -0.28 -2.23
CA ILE A 82 -9.54 -0.79 -0.99
C ILE A 82 -10.20 -0.13 0.21
N LYS A 83 -10.52 -0.92 1.23
CA LYS A 83 -11.11 -0.47 2.48
C LYS A 83 -10.29 -0.98 3.65
N ARG A 84 -9.98 -0.12 4.59
CA ARG A 84 -9.37 -0.53 5.84
C ARG A 84 -10.39 -1.10 6.79
N GLU A 85 -10.05 -2.19 7.47
CA GLU A 85 -10.81 -2.68 8.61
C GLU A 85 -10.70 -1.68 9.78
N GLY A 86 -11.85 -1.34 10.40
CA GLY A 86 -11.99 -0.24 11.36
C GLY A 86 -11.06 -0.30 12.59
N LEU A 87 -11.33 0.54 13.60
CA LEU A 87 -10.49 0.83 14.78
C LEU A 87 -9.99 -0.39 15.59
N ARG A 88 -10.62 -1.55 15.49
CA ARG A 88 -10.15 -2.79 16.14
C ARG A 88 -8.79 -3.27 15.63
N SER A 89 -8.33 -2.77 14.49
CA SER A 89 -7.04 -3.11 13.90
C SER A 89 -5.95 -2.07 14.14
N LEU A 90 -6.00 -1.30 15.22
CA LEU A 90 -4.89 -0.38 15.57
C LEU A 90 -3.55 -1.12 15.69
N TRP A 91 -3.59 -2.40 16.08
CA TRP A 91 -2.42 -3.28 16.28
C TRP A 91 -2.13 -4.20 15.09
N LYS A 92 -3.05 -4.29 14.10
CA LYS A 92 -2.95 -5.15 12.93
C LYS A 92 -3.67 -4.50 11.76
N ALA A 93 -2.95 -3.72 10.95
CA ALA A 93 -3.54 -3.14 9.77
C ALA A 93 -4.04 -4.24 8.81
N THR A 94 -5.35 -4.29 8.61
CA THR A 94 -6.02 -5.19 7.67
C THR A 94 -6.73 -4.33 6.64
N TYR A 95 -6.52 -4.65 5.37
CA TYR A 95 -7.15 -3.97 4.24
C TYR A 95 -7.87 -4.99 3.37
N HIS A 96 -9.10 -4.67 2.98
CA HIS A 96 -9.89 -5.48 2.06
C HIS A 96 -9.88 -4.87 0.68
N LEU A 97 -9.46 -5.64 -0.30
CA LEU A 97 -9.46 -5.29 -1.71
C LEU A 97 -10.72 -5.83 -2.35
N LEU A 98 -11.46 -4.96 -3.02
CA LEU A 98 -12.76 -5.26 -3.63
C LEU A 98 -12.66 -5.06 -5.15
N THR A 99 -13.38 -5.86 -5.90
CA THR A 99 -13.56 -5.73 -7.35
C THR A 99 -14.46 -4.54 -7.71
N ALA A 100 -14.64 -4.28 -8.99
CA ALA A 100 -15.46 -3.15 -9.50
C ALA A 100 -16.92 -3.19 -9.02
N ASP A 101 -17.49 -4.38 -8.91
CA ASP A 101 -18.85 -4.64 -8.41
C ASP A 101 -18.96 -4.66 -6.88
N GLY A 102 -17.83 -4.43 -6.18
CA GLY A 102 -17.77 -4.39 -4.72
C GLY A 102 -17.64 -5.76 -4.05
N ALA A 103 -17.43 -6.84 -4.81
CA ALA A 103 -17.22 -8.17 -4.24
C ALA A 103 -15.82 -8.26 -3.57
N PRO A 104 -15.70 -8.94 -2.41
CA PRO A 104 -14.42 -9.20 -1.78
C PRO A 104 -13.51 -10.03 -2.68
N PHE A 105 -12.30 -9.53 -2.96
CA PHE A 105 -11.33 -10.23 -3.78
C PHE A 105 -10.16 -10.75 -2.93
N ALA A 106 -9.51 -9.86 -2.18
CA ALA A 106 -8.33 -10.22 -1.41
C ALA A 106 -8.21 -9.39 -0.13
N THR A 107 -7.39 -9.87 0.79
CA THR A 107 -7.08 -9.19 2.05
C THR A 107 -5.58 -9.00 2.18
N LEU A 108 -5.17 -7.77 2.50
CA LEU A 108 -3.79 -7.41 2.78
C LEU A 108 -3.59 -7.26 4.28
N ARG A 109 -2.70 -8.07 4.85
CA ARG A 109 -2.41 -8.12 6.29
C ARG A 109 -0.92 -8.15 6.56
N GLU A 110 -0.52 -7.61 7.69
CA GLU A 110 0.83 -7.80 8.21
C GLU A 110 1.06 -9.27 8.60
N GLU A 111 2.15 -9.89 8.12
CA GLU A 111 2.47 -11.32 8.34
C GLU A 111 2.83 -11.59 9.81
N LYS A 112 3.63 -10.69 10.41
CA LYS A 112 4.09 -10.83 11.80
C LYS A 112 3.76 -9.56 12.56
N PRO A 113 2.65 -9.51 13.31
CA PRO A 113 2.35 -8.35 14.12
C PRO A 113 3.45 -8.09 15.15
N LEU A 114 4.00 -6.89 15.11
CA LEU A 114 5.09 -6.44 16.00
C LEU A 114 4.78 -6.58 17.50
N ALA A 115 3.51 -6.55 17.89
CA ALA A 115 3.07 -6.66 19.28
C ALA A 115 3.65 -7.88 20.02
N LYS A 116 3.73 -9.05 19.36
CA LYS A 116 4.29 -10.27 19.98
C LYS A 116 5.80 -10.21 20.22
N VAL A 117 6.50 -9.36 19.46
CA VAL A 117 7.95 -9.18 19.60
C VAL A 117 8.25 -8.12 20.65
N PHE A 118 7.40 -7.09 20.78
CA PHE A 118 7.53 -6.07 21.82
C PHE A 118 7.35 -6.65 23.21
N ASP A 119 6.34 -7.48 23.44
CA ASP A 119 6.08 -8.11 24.74
C ASP A 119 7.20 -9.07 25.16
N ALA A 120 7.88 -9.70 24.19
CA ALA A 120 8.93 -10.67 24.47
C ALA A 120 10.32 -10.06 24.78
N PHE A 121 10.61 -8.86 24.27
CA PHE A 121 11.96 -8.27 24.33
C PHE A 121 12.06 -6.95 25.10
N PHE A 122 10.97 -6.22 25.36
CA PHE A 122 11.06 -4.81 25.74
C PHE A 122 10.15 -4.36 26.89
N GLY A 123 9.68 -5.28 27.72
CA GLY A 123 8.83 -4.93 28.87
C GLY A 123 9.42 -3.87 29.82
N ASP A 124 10.75 -3.61 29.77
CA ASP A 124 11.43 -2.78 30.77
C ASP A 124 12.42 -1.72 30.25
N ILE A 125 12.50 -1.41 28.93
CA ILE A 125 13.55 -0.48 28.43
C ILE A 125 12.98 0.75 27.70
N PRO A 126 13.18 1.99 28.25
CA PRO A 126 12.57 3.22 27.68
C PRO A 126 13.20 3.79 26.39
N LEU A 127 14.35 3.31 25.93
CA LEU A 127 15.09 3.85 24.75
C LEU A 127 14.86 3.12 23.43
N VAL A 128 13.97 2.14 23.39
CA VAL A 128 13.82 1.19 22.29
C VAL A 128 13.12 1.79 21.06
N GLY A 129 12.35 2.86 21.19
CA GLY A 129 11.60 3.44 20.08
C GLY A 129 12.44 3.89 18.87
N LEU A 130 13.69 4.32 19.08
CA LEU A 130 14.59 4.74 18.02
C LEU A 130 15.19 3.56 17.23
N PHE A 131 15.43 2.43 17.90
CA PHE A 131 15.96 1.22 17.26
C PHE A 131 14.89 0.38 16.58
N CYS A 132 13.63 0.48 17.01
CA CYS A 132 12.53 -0.31 16.45
C CYS A 132 12.30 -0.05 14.96
N ASN A 133 12.45 1.18 14.49
CA ASN A 133 12.30 1.51 13.07
C ASN A 133 13.37 0.88 12.16
N TYR A 134 14.52 0.53 12.70
CA TYR A 134 15.60 -0.11 11.95
C TYR A 134 15.52 -1.63 11.98
N VAL A 135 15.14 -2.20 13.13
CA VAL A 135 15.14 -3.66 13.35
C VAL A 135 13.86 -4.31 12.85
N PHE A 136 12.73 -3.60 12.93
CA PHE A 136 11.42 -4.16 12.57
C PHE A 136 10.95 -3.65 11.21
N ASN A 137 11.20 -4.46 10.18
CA ASN A 137 10.68 -4.20 8.84
C ASN A 137 9.37 -4.97 8.65
N PRO A 138 8.21 -4.28 8.62
CA PRO A 138 6.94 -4.96 8.43
C PRO A 138 6.90 -5.67 7.07
N SER A 139 6.39 -6.90 7.09
CA SER A 139 6.07 -7.67 5.90
C SER A 139 4.55 -7.84 5.84
N TYR A 140 3.98 -7.63 4.66
CA TYR A 140 2.55 -7.76 4.41
C TYR A 140 2.31 -8.86 3.38
N LEU A 141 1.22 -9.59 3.56
CA LEU A 141 0.77 -10.63 2.64
C LEU A 141 -0.60 -10.24 2.07
N LEU A 142 -0.71 -10.26 0.74
CA LEU A 142 -1.97 -10.17 0.03
C LEU A 142 -2.46 -11.56 -0.29
N THR A 143 -3.62 -11.92 0.25
CA THR A 143 -4.20 -13.26 0.16
C THR A 143 -5.63 -13.16 -0.37
N THR A 144 -6.03 -13.99 -1.31
CA THR A 144 -7.41 -14.05 -1.82
C THR A 144 -8.39 -14.46 -0.73
N SER A 145 -9.70 -14.29 -0.98
CA SER A 145 -10.76 -14.81 -0.10
C SER A 145 -10.71 -16.32 0.07
N GLU A 146 -10.10 -17.04 -0.86
CA GLU A 146 -9.92 -18.51 -0.85
C GLU A 146 -8.66 -18.94 -0.09
N GLY A 147 -7.85 -17.98 0.39
CA GLY A 147 -6.64 -18.26 1.17
C GLY A 147 -5.36 -18.35 0.35
N GLU A 148 -5.40 -18.06 -0.96
CA GLU A 148 -4.25 -18.12 -1.85
C GLU A 148 -3.39 -16.86 -1.72
N ALA A 149 -2.09 -17.01 -1.43
CA ALA A 149 -1.15 -15.90 -1.30
C ALA A 149 -0.70 -15.42 -2.69
N LEU A 150 -1.02 -14.17 -3.03
CA LEU A 150 -0.71 -13.56 -4.32
C LEU A 150 0.58 -12.74 -4.30
N PHE A 151 0.72 -11.87 -3.29
CA PHE A 151 1.86 -10.95 -3.18
C PHE A 151 2.38 -10.88 -1.76
N ARG A 152 3.70 -10.74 -1.64
CA ARG A 152 4.38 -10.39 -0.39
C ARG A 152 5.05 -9.04 -0.54
N ILE A 153 4.85 -8.15 0.43
CA ILE A 153 5.38 -6.81 0.45
C ILE A 153 6.32 -6.69 1.65
N LYS A 154 7.62 -6.50 1.41
CA LYS A 154 8.65 -6.34 2.43
C LYS A 154 9.20 -4.93 2.41
N LYS A 155 9.20 -4.26 3.57
CA LYS A 155 9.91 -2.99 3.72
C LYS A 155 11.40 -3.26 3.81
N SER A 156 12.23 -2.52 3.07
CA SER A 156 13.70 -2.58 3.21
C SER A 156 14.16 -1.93 4.51
N PRO A 157 15.16 -2.51 5.20
CA PRO A 157 15.85 -1.85 6.30
C PRO A 157 16.49 -0.56 5.80
N SER A 158 16.10 0.59 6.35
CA SER A 158 16.71 1.87 5.99
C SER A 158 16.40 2.91 7.06
N LEU A 159 17.42 3.66 7.48
CA LEU A 159 17.27 4.78 8.43
C LEU A 159 16.44 5.92 7.83
N PHE A 160 16.53 6.17 6.52
CA PHE A 160 15.90 7.30 5.83
C PHE A 160 15.02 6.89 4.64
N GLY A 161 15.01 5.61 4.26
CA GLY A 161 14.32 5.12 3.08
C GLY A 161 12.95 4.50 3.41
N ASN A 162 12.02 4.76 2.52
CA ASN A 162 10.73 4.10 2.52
C ASN A 162 10.61 3.27 1.24
N VAL A 163 11.46 2.24 1.13
CA VAL A 163 11.50 1.31 -0.01
C VAL A 163 10.81 0.03 0.39
N PHE A 164 9.90 -0.43 -0.47
CA PHE A 164 9.21 -1.70 -0.33
C PHE A 164 9.49 -2.55 -1.56
N HIS A 165 9.70 -3.85 -1.36
CA HIS A 165 9.81 -4.85 -2.40
C HIS A 165 8.52 -5.66 -2.45
N ILE A 166 7.94 -5.77 -3.62
CA ILE A 166 6.69 -6.49 -3.89
C ILE A 166 7.06 -7.73 -4.68
N GLU A 167 6.98 -8.88 -4.04
CA GLU A 167 7.23 -10.20 -4.62
C GLU A 167 5.89 -10.78 -5.07
N LYS A 168 5.80 -11.28 -6.30
CA LYS A 168 4.66 -12.07 -6.76
C LYS A 168 4.88 -13.52 -6.35
N LEU A 169 3.92 -14.12 -5.69
CA LEU A 169 4.00 -15.48 -5.16
C LEU A 169 3.22 -16.49 -6.03
N ASN A 170 2.23 -15.99 -6.77
CA ASN A 170 1.35 -16.80 -7.57
C ASN A 170 0.85 -16.05 -8.80
N ASP A 171 0.65 -16.76 -9.91
CA ASP A 171 0.21 -16.22 -11.19
C ASP A 171 -1.27 -16.51 -11.51
N SER A 172 -2.03 -17.11 -10.58
CA SER A 172 -3.42 -17.55 -10.79
C SER A 172 -4.38 -16.42 -11.17
N HIS A 173 -4.07 -15.17 -10.76
CA HIS A 173 -4.92 -13.98 -10.97
C HIS A 173 -4.17 -12.86 -11.66
N GLN A 174 -3.45 -13.13 -12.75
CA GLN A 174 -2.67 -12.12 -13.49
C GLN A 174 -3.51 -10.95 -14.01
N ASP A 175 -4.77 -11.21 -14.37
CA ASP A 175 -5.75 -10.20 -14.78
C ASP A 175 -6.07 -9.18 -13.66
N LYS A 176 -5.80 -9.50 -12.41
CA LYS A 176 -5.98 -8.66 -11.23
C LYS A 176 -4.69 -8.01 -10.72
N ASP A 177 -3.56 -8.19 -11.38
CA ASP A 177 -2.27 -7.64 -10.93
C ASP A 177 -2.34 -6.11 -10.74
N ILE A 178 -2.97 -5.38 -11.66
CA ILE A 178 -3.13 -3.93 -11.55
C ILE A 178 -3.97 -3.55 -10.33
N LEU A 179 -5.09 -4.26 -10.10
CA LEU A 179 -5.93 -4.07 -8.91
C LEU A 179 -5.12 -4.28 -7.63
N CYS A 180 -4.33 -5.37 -7.57
CA CYS A 180 -3.46 -5.68 -6.43
C CYS A 180 -2.40 -4.60 -6.20
N LEU A 181 -1.73 -4.13 -7.26
CA LEU A 181 -0.71 -3.10 -7.16
C LEU A 181 -1.28 -1.75 -6.70
N MET A 182 -2.49 -1.36 -7.16
CA MET A 182 -3.16 -0.15 -6.67
C MET A 182 -3.56 -0.28 -5.20
N GLY A 183 -3.99 -1.47 -4.77
CA GLY A 183 -4.27 -1.77 -3.37
C GLY A 183 -3.01 -1.67 -2.49
N ILE A 184 -1.90 -2.27 -2.92
CA ILE A 184 -0.61 -2.21 -2.22
C ILE A 184 -0.10 -0.77 -2.15
N LEU A 185 -0.17 -0.03 -3.25
CA LEU A 185 0.20 1.38 -3.32
C LEU A 185 -0.59 2.21 -2.31
N MET A 186 -1.92 2.08 -2.30
CA MET A 186 -2.77 2.83 -1.36
C MET A 186 -2.50 2.44 0.09
N MET A 187 -2.31 1.15 0.39
CA MET A 187 -1.91 0.70 1.72
C MET A 187 -0.64 1.41 2.21
N VAL A 188 0.40 1.51 1.35
CA VAL A 188 1.65 2.20 1.72
C VAL A 188 1.39 3.68 2.00
N PHE A 189 0.55 4.36 1.22
CA PHE A 189 0.16 5.75 1.49
C PHE A 189 -0.54 5.89 2.84
N LEU A 190 -1.48 5.01 3.16
CA LEU A 190 -2.23 5.02 4.43
C LEU A 190 -1.32 4.72 5.63
N GLU A 191 -0.43 3.74 5.53
CA GLU A 191 0.53 3.43 6.62
C GLU A 191 1.51 4.60 6.85
N LYS A 192 1.97 5.25 5.78
CA LYS A 192 2.89 6.41 5.86
C LYS A 192 2.20 7.73 6.19
N SER A 193 0.90 7.78 6.26
CA SER A 193 0.16 8.95 6.75
C SER A 193 0.08 9.01 8.28
N ARG A 194 0.43 7.94 8.95
CA ARG A 194 0.27 7.75 10.41
C ARG A 194 1.55 7.87 11.22
N GLY A 195 2.73 7.82 10.55
CA GLY A 195 4.03 7.93 11.20
C GLY A 195 4.88 9.06 10.68
#